data_7f542a3fdf7e75ae58c93a001ee300f2
#
_entry.id   7f542a3fdf7e75ae58c93a001ee300f2
#
_cell.length_a   1.000
_cell.length_b   1.000
_cell.length_c   1.000
_cell.angle_alpha   90.00
_cell.angle_beta   90.00
_cell.angle_gamma   90.00
#
_symmetry.space_group_name_H-M   'P 1'
#
loop_
_entity.id
_entity.type
_entity.pdbx_description
1 polymer ?
#
loop_
_entity_poly.entity_id
_entity_poly.type
_entity_poly.pdbx_seq_one_letter_code
_entity_poly.pdbx_strand_id
1 'polypeptide(L)'
;PSFHPNLQDNCGNFGVRHFGVATAGRFSSFAILKQIRDIVRKNRDIKVWNLSLGSAMEIDANFISPEAAELDKIQYEYDVIFVVAGTNKKKNSSVNKIGAPADSLNSLVVNAVDFSGKPASYTRRGPVLSFFYKPDVCYYGGDGPDKIVVCEPLGKATVTGTSLAAPWITRKMAY
;
A
#
# COMPACT_ATOMS: atom_id res chain seq x y z
N PRO A 1 -3.35 14.29 -11.35
CA PRO A 1 -1.96 14.32 -11.84
C PRO A 1 -1.42 15.73 -12.02
N SER A 2 -2.24 16.71 -12.38
CA SER A 2 -1.82 18.09 -12.65
C SER A 2 -1.62 18.98 -11.42
N PHE A 3 -1.82 18.45 -10.21
CA PHE A 3 -1.80 19.28 -9.00
C PHE A 3 -0.42 19.41 -8.34
N HIS A 4 0.54 18.61 -8.77
CA HIS A 4 1.91 18.68 -8.25
C HIS A 4 2.91 18.39 -9.37
N PRO A 5 3.77 19.36 -9.75
CA PRO A 5 4.69 19.17 -10.86
C PRO A 5 5.67 18.01 -10.69
N ASN A 6 6.05 17.71 -9.45
CA ASN A 6 6.97 16.59 -9.13
C ASN A 6 6.31 15.19 -9.20
N LEU A 7 4.98 15.14 -9.39
CA LEU A 7 4.25 13.88 -9.53
C LEU A 7 3.84 13.59 -10.98
N GLN A 8 4.37 14.34 -11.94
CA GLN A 8 4.19 14.04 -13.35
C GLN A 8 5.09 12.86 -13.75
N ASP A 9 4.53 11.93 -14.49
CA ASP A 9 5.24 10.84 -15.11
C ASP A 9 4.74 10.59 -16.54
N ASN A 10 5.46 9.78 -17.31
CA ASN A 10 5.18 9.47 -18.70
C ASN A 10 4.35 8.19 -18.87
N CYS A 11 3.71 7.69 -17.81
CA CYS A 11 2.95 6.43 -17.83
C CYS A 11 1.58 6.54 -18.53
N GLY A 12 1.32 7.53 -19.35
CA GLY A 12 0.12 7.64 -20.17
C GLY A 12 -1.22 7.56 -19.43
N ASN A 13 -2.27 7.21 -20.15
CA ASN A 13 -3.62 6.98 -19.60
C ASN A 13 -3.79 5.52 -19.18
N PHE A 14 -4.57 5.29 -18.13
CA PHE A 14 -4.88 3.96 -17.63
C PHE A 14 -6.30 3.91 -17.08
N GLY A 15 -6.90 2.72 -17.12
CA GLY A 15 -8.19 2.45 -16.50
C GLY A 15 -8.03 2.03 -15.04
N VAL A 16 -8.99 2.41 -14.20
CA VAL A 16 -9.04 1.99 -12.79
C VAL A 16 -10.36 1.31 -12.50
N ARG A 17 -10.31 0.13 -11.89
CA ARG A 17 -11.48 -0.55 -11.32
C ARG A 17 -11.38 -0.49 -9.80
N HIS A 18 -12.43 -0.03 -9.16
CA HIS A 18 -12.54 0.05 -7.70
C HIS A 18 -13.38 -1.09 -7.15
N PHE A 19 -12.88 -1.73 -6.08
CA PHE A 19 -13.59 -2.81 -5.39
C PHE A 19 -13.67 -2.49 -3.89
N GLY A 20 -14.88 -2.50 -3.34
CA GLY A 20 -15.10 -2.36 -1.91
C GLY A 20 -14.88 -3.70 -1.20
N VAL A 21 -14.02 -3.72 -0.20
CA VAL A 21 -13.74 -4.88 0.66
C VAL A 21 -14.11 -4.65 2.12
N ALA A 22 -14.71 -3.49 2.42
CA ALA A 22 -15.21 -3.19 3.76
C ALA A 22 -16.53 -3.91 4.01
N THR A 23 -16.60 -4.63 5.12
CA THR A 23 -17.84 -5.28 5.58
C THR A 23 -18.55 -4.39 6.60
N ALA A 24 -19.89 -4.32 6.52
CA ALA A 24 -20.68 -3.76 7.61
C ALA A 24 -20.51 -4.65 8.85
N GLY A 25 -20.08 -4.07 9.98
CA GLY A 25 -19.88 -4.79 11.23
C GLY A 25 -18.43 -4.84 11.71
N ARG A 26 -18.06 -5.90 12.42
CA ARG A 26 -16.70 -6.04 12.96
C ARG A 26 -15.68 -6.22 11.82
N PHE A 27 -14.62 -5.43 11.87
CA PHE A 27 -13.48 -5.58 10.98
C PHE A 27 -12.84 -6.96 11.20
N SER A 28 -12.78 -7.75 10.13
CA SER A 28 -12.10 -9.05 10.12
C SER A 28 -11.14 -9.10 8.95
N SER A 29 -9.84 -9.19 9.22
CA SER A 29 -8.82 -9.32 8.19
C SER A 29 -9.05 -10.57 7.32
N PHE A 30 -9.48 -11.66 7.92
CA PHE A 30 -9.81 -12.89 7.20
C PHE A 30 -10.97 -12.71 6.21
N ALA A 31 -12.04 -12.01 6.61
CA ALA A 31 -13.17 -11.73 5.73
C ALA A 31 -12.75 -10.84 4.54
N ILE A 32 -11.90 -9.85 4.79
CA ILE A 32 -11.35 -8.98 3.75
C ILE A 32 -10.49 -9.78 2.76
N LEU A 33 -9.59 -10.62 3.24
CA LEU A 33 -8.74 -11.44 2.38
C LEU A 33 -9.55 -12.43 1.52
N LYS A 34 -10.60 -13.02 2.08
CA LYS A 34 -11.54 -13.85 1.32
C LYS A 34 -12.21 -13.06 0.19
N GLN A 35 -12.64 -11.84 0.47
CA GLN A 35 -13.22 -10.95 -0.57
C GLN A 35 -12.16 -10.59 -1.63
N ILE A 36 -10.94 -10.24 -1.22
CA ILE A 36 -9.83 -9.95 -2.15
C ILE A 36 -9.60 -11.15 -3.08
N ARG A 37 -9.51 -12.37 -2.53
CA ARG A 37 -9.36 -13.58 -3.32
C ARG A 37 -10.49 -13.76 -4.34
N ASP A 38 -11.73 -13.58 -3.92
CA ASP A 38 -12.89 -13.71 -4.80
C ASP A 38 -12.92 -12.65 -5.90
N ILE A 39 -12.50 -11.41 -5.59
CA ILE A 39 -12.38 -10.31 -6.55
C ILE A 39 -11.30 -10.62 -7.58
N VAL A 40 -10.11 -11.00 -7.16
CA VAL A 40 -8.99 -11.34 -8.05
C VAL A 40 -9.36 -12.51 -8.95
N ARG A 41 -9.97 -13.57 -8.40
CA ARG A 41 -10.42 -14.74 -9.14
C ARG A 41 -11.38 -14.39 -10.27
N LYS A 42 -12.28 -13.41 -10.06
CA LYS A 42 -13.27 -12.95 -11.03
C LYS A 42 -12.72 -11.94 -12.06
N ASN A 43 -11.55 -11.37 -11.81
CA ASN A 43 -10.96 -10.31 -12.63
C ASN A 43 -9.51 -10.65 -13.01
N ARG A 44 -9.29 -11.81 -13.62
CA ARG A 44 -7.95 -12.33 -13.97
C ARG A 44 -7.22 -11.53 -15.05
N ASP A 45 -7.94 -10.69 -15.76
CA ASP A 45 -7.42 -9.73 -16.73
C ASP A 45 -6.63 -8.60 -16.05
N ILE A 46 -6.87 -8.34 -14.77
CA ILE A 46 -6.15 -7.33 -14.00
C ILE A 46 -4.94 -8.00 -13.36
N LYS A 47 -3.74 -7.55 -13.74
CA LYS A 47 -2.48 -8.12 -13.24
C LYS A 47 -1.85 -7.33 -12.09
N VAL A 48 -2.16 -6.05 -11.96
CA VAL A 48 -1.57 -5.17 -10.94
C VAL A 48 -2.68 -4.62 -10.05
N TRP A 49 -2.53 -4.83 -8.74
CA TRP A 49 -3.52 -4.49 -7.73
C TRP A 49 -2.92 -3.53 -6.70
N ASN A 50 -3.61 -2.44 -6.39
CA ASN A 50 -3.24 -1.56 -5.27
C ASN A 50 -3.97 -1.97 -3.99
N LEU A 51 -3.22 -2.16 -2.92
CA LEU A 51 -3.76 -2.46 -1.59
C LEU A 51 -3.22 -1.45 -0.57
N SER A 52 -3.94 -0.36 -0.37
CA SER A 52 -3.60 0.65 0.63
C SER A 52 -4.25 0.36 1.99
N LEU A 53 -4.13 -0.88 2.43
CA LEU A 53 -4.67 -1.39 3.68
C LEU A 53 -3.52 -1.93 4.55
N GLY A 54 -3.58 -1.70 5.87
CA GLY A 54 -2.55 -2.21 6.76
C GLY A 54 -2.92 -2.15 8.24
N SER A 55 -2.32 -3.04 9.02
CA SER A 55 -2.50 -3.13 10.47
C SER A 55 -1.78 -1.99 11.20
N ALA A 56 -2.41 -1.51 12.28
CA ALA A 56 -1.75 -0.61 13.22
C ALA A 56 -0.70 -1.33 14.09
N MET A 57 -0.81 -2.65 14.25
CA MET A 57 0.14 -3.46 15.01
C MET A 57 1.40 -3.74 14.21
N GLU A 58 2.52 -3.93 14.90
CA GLU A 58 3.76 -4.42 14.29
C GLU A 58 3.66 -5.89 13.95
N ILE A 59 4.34 -6.30 12.88
CA ILE A 59 4.54 -7.71 12.56
C ILE A 59 5.50 -8.37 13.54
N ASP A 60 5.41 -9.69 13.67
CA ASP A 60 6.42 -10.50 14.35
C ASP A 60 7.69 -10.61 13.49
N ALA A 61 8.86 -10.66 14.14
CA ALA A 61 10.13 -10.77 13.43
C ALA A 61 10.46 -12.20 12.97
N ASN A 62 9.76 -13.19 13.51
CA ASN A 62 10.04 -14.62 13.26
C ASN A 62 9.00 -15.29 12.34
N PHE A 63 7.86 -14.63 12.12
CA PHE A 63 6.75 -15.20 11.36
C PHE A 63 6.20 -14.18 10.37
N ILE A 64 5.84 -14.66 9.19
CA ILE A 64 5.01 -13.91 8.25
C ILE A 64 3.58 -13.87 8.78
N SER A 65 2.93 -12.72 8.73
CA SER A 65 1.55 -12.61 9.15
C SER A 65 0.63 -13.51 8.30
N PRO A 66 -0.45 -14.03 8.89
CA PRO A 66 -1.43 -14.81 8.12
C PRO A 66 -1.99 -14.04 6.92
N GLU A 67 -2.15 -12.73 7.09
CA GLU A 67 -2.59 -11.81 6.03
C GLU A 67 -1.60 -11.76 4.87
N ALA A 68 -0.31 -11.66 5.16
CA ALA A 68 0.73 -11.65 4.14
C ALA A 68 0.85 -13.01 3.44
N ALA A 69 0.82 -14.10 4.19
CA ALA A 69 0.87 -15.44 3.63
C ALA A 69 -0.30 -15.73 2.68
N GLU A 70 -1.52 -15.29 3.04
CA GLU A 70 -2.69 -15.42 2.18
C GLU A 70 -2.56 -14.55 0.92
N LEU A 71 -2.02 -13.32 1.06
CA LEU A 71 -1.79 -12.44 -0.07
C LEU A 71 -0.75 -13.02 -1.03
N ASP A 72 0.33 -13.60 -0.51
CA ASP A 72 1.36 -14.27 -1.30
C ASP A 72 0.79 -15.47 -2.07
N LYS A 73 -0.10 -16.25 -1.43
CA LYS A 73 -0.81 -17.35 -2.07
C LYS A 73 -1.72 -16.89 -3.21
N ILE A 74 -2.48 -15.80 -3.01
CA ILE A 74 -3.33 -15.22 -4.05
C ILE A 74 -2.47 -14.79 -5.26
N GLN A 75 -1.33 -14.14 -5.02
CA GLN A 75 -0.42 -13.70 -6.09
C GLN A 75 0.12 -14.86 -6.90
N TYR A 76 0.56 -15.91 -6.22
CA TYR A 76 1.06 -17.13 -6.87
C TYR A 76 -0.05 -17.86 -7.67
N GLU A 77 -1.23 -18.04 -7.06
CA GLU A 77 -2.34 -18.80 -7.63
C GLU A 77 -2.95 -18.14 -8.88
N TYR A 78 -3.00 -16.81 -8.89
CA TYR A 78 -3.67 -16.05 -9.97
C TYR A 78 -2.72 -15.30 -10.89
N ASP A 79 -1.42 -15.41 -10.70
CA ASP A 79 -0.39 -14.72 -11.48
C ASP A 79 -0.67 -13.20 -11.53
N VAL A 80 -0.73 -12.59 -10.34
CA VAL A 80 -0.96 -11.17 -10.16
C VAL A 80 0.06 -10.59 -9.17
N ILE A 81 0.22 -9.27 -9.15
CA ILE A 81 1.05 -8.58 -8.16
C ILE A 81 0.22 -7.58 -7.37
N PHE A 82 0.42 -7.57 -6.06
CA PHE A 82 -0.09 -6.50 -5.19
C PHE A 82 0.99 -5.47 -4.90
N VAL A 83 0.61 -4.20 -5.06
CA VAL A 83 1.38 -3.05 -4.58
C VAL A 83 0.76 -2.62 -3.25
N VAL A 84 1.49 -2.83 -2.17
CA VAL A 84 1.00 -2.69 -0.79
C VAL A 84 1.60 -1.46 -0.14
N ALA A 85 0.79 -0.66 0.54
CA ALA A 85 1.28 0.47 1.33
C ALA A 85 2.05 -0.01 2.58
N GLY A 86 3.22 0.58 2.83
CA GLY A 86 4.16 0.19 3.89
C GLY A 86 3.74 0.54 5.32
N THR A 87 2.47 0.91 5.52
CA THR A 87 1.85 1.30 6.80
C THR A 87 2.41 2.58 7.43
N ASN A 88 1.54 3.29 8.12
CA ASN A 88 1.87 4.55 8.80
C ASN A 88 1.88 4.34 10.32
N LYS A 89 2.81 4.98 11.02
CA LYS A 89 2.75 5.11 12.47
C LYS A 89 1.84 6.27 12.88
N LYS A 90 1.11 6.08 13.97
CA LYS A 90 0.34 7.16 14.58
C LYS A 90 1.28 8.17 15.22
N LYS A 91 0.86 9.43 15.30
CA LYS A 91 1.58 10.47 16.03
C LYS A 91 1.82 10.00 17.48
N ASN A 92 3.04 10.19 17.96
CA ASN A 92 3.49 9.76 19.30
C ASN A 92 3.48 8.24 19.54
N SER A 93 3.47 7.43 18.49
CA SER A 93 3.59 5.98 18.60
C SER A 93 5.05 5.55 18.61
N SER A 94 5.40 4.59 19.47
CA SER A 94 6.71 3.90 19.48
C SER A 94 6.81 2.83 18.37
N VAL A 95 5.71 2.54 17.69
CA VAL A 95 5.64 1.54 16.61
C VAL A 95 6.50 1.97 15.43
N ASN A 96 7.49 1.17 15.08
CA ASN A 96 8.41 1.46 13.98
C ASN A 96 8.46 0.36 12.93
N LYS A 97 8.15 -0.89 13.30
CA LYS A 97 8.11 -2.01 12.35
C LYS A 97 6.85 -1.93 11.50
N ILE A 98 6.99 -2.42 10.29
CA ILE A 98 5.90 -2.52 9.33
C ILE A 98 4.72 -3.32 9.89
N GLY A 99 3.52 -3.12 9.38
CA GLY A 99 2.32 -3.84 9.80
C GLY A 99 1.78 -4.73 8.68
N ALA A 100 1.11 -5.82 9.05
CA ALA A 100 0.47 -6.71 8.09
C ALA A 100 -0.53 -5.95 7.17
N PRO A 101 -0.64 -6.33 5.88
CA PRO A 101 0.05 -7.41 5.18
C PRO A 101 1.34 -6.95 4.46
N ALA A 102 1.94 -5.82 4.86
CA ALA A 102 3.14 -5.29 4.21
C ALA A 102 4.42 -6.13 4.48
N ASP A 103 4.30 -7.22 5.20
CA ASP A 103 5.30 -8.27 5.35
C ASP A 103 5.19 -9.39 4.30
N SER A 104 4.27 -9.27 3.33
CA SER A 104 4.16 -10.16 2.18
C SER A 104 5.46 -10.20 1.37
N LEU A 105 5.97 -11.39 1.08
CA LEU A 105 7.21 -11.57 0.35
C LEU A 105 7.06 -11.26 -1.14
N ASN A 106 5.93 -11.65 -1.73
CA ASN A 106 5.67 -11.48 -3.16
C ASN A 106 5.12 -10.10 -3.54
N SER A 107 4.56 -9.36 -2.58
CA SER A 107 4.03 -8.02 -2.86
C SER A 107 5.14 -6.99 -3.00
N LEU A 108 4.91 -5.99 -3.85
CA LEU A 108 5.74 -4.80 -3.90
C LEU A 108 5.29 -3.80 -2.83
N VAL A 109 6.06 -3.67 -1.77
CA VAL A 109 5.73 -2.79 -0.64
C VAL A 109 6.32 -1.41 -0.84
N VAL A 110 5.46 -0.39 -0.73
CA VAL A 110 5.79 1.01 -1.03
C VAL A 110 5.72 1.87 0.23
N ASN A 111 6.83 2.52 0.55
CA ASN A 111 6.87 3.54 1.60
C ASN A 111 6.81 4.96 1.02
N ALA A 112 6.62 5.93 1.91
CA ALA A 112 6.51 7.33 1.54
C ALA A 112 7.82 8.09 1.77
N VAL A 113 8.09 9.00 0.85
CA VAL A 113 9.11 10.05 0.99
C VAL A 113 8.46 11.43 0.84
N ASP A 114 9.13 12.47 1.36
CA ASP A 114 8.83 13.86 1.08
C ASP A 114 9.33 14.27 -0.31
N PHE A 115 9.09 15.51 -0.72
CA PHE A 115 9.52 16.00 -2.04
C PHE A 115 11.04 16.17 -2.19
N SER A 116 11.80 16.10 -1.09
CA SER A 116 13.27 16.05 -1.12
C SER A 116 13.82 14.63 -1.22
N GLY A 117 12.96 13.61 -1.23
CA GLY A 117 13.33 12.20 -1.27
C GLY A 117 13.69 11.60 0.09
N LYS A 118 13.49 12.32 1.20
CA LYS A 118 13.71 11.80 2.54
C LYS A 118 12.52 10.96 2.99
N PRO A 119 12.77 9.87 3.77
CA PRO A 119 11.69 9.09 4.34
C PRO A 119 10.73 9.95 5.15
N ALA A 120 9.43 9.86 4.86
CA ALA A 120 8.41 10.61 5.58
C ALA A 120 8.38 10.19 7.06
N SER A 121 8.13 11.16 7.95
CA SER A 121 8.23 11.00 9.41
C SER A 121 7.35 9.90 9.99
N TYR A 122 6.26 9.59 9.31
CA TYR A 122 5.27 8.59 9.71
C TYR A 122 5.54 7.19 9.14
N THR A 123 6.57 6.99 8.32
CA THR A 123 6.84 5.69 7.69
C THR A 123 7.33 4.65 8.68
N ARG A 124 6.99 3.40 8.42
CA ARG A 124 7.41 2.22 9.18
C ARG A 124 8.31 1.36 8.28
N ARG A 125 9.20 0.56 8.87
CA ARG A 125 10.20 -0.22 8.11
C ARG A 125 10.47 -1.58 8.73
N GLY A 126 11.07 -2.49 7.93
CA GLY A 126 11.48 -3.82 8.37
C GLY A 126 12.76 -3.85 9.20
N PRO A 127 13.32 -5.05 9.49
CA PRO A 127 13.10 -6.31 8.80
C PRO A 127 11.70 -6.90 9.03
N VAL A 128 11.22 -7.67 8.05
CA VAL A 128 9.98 -8.46 8.16
C VAL A 128 10.27 -9.88 8.66
N LEU A 129 11.40 -10.44 8.24
CA LEU A 129 12.06 -11.59 8.84
C LEU A 129 13.51 -11.20 9.10
N SER A 130 14.27 -12.01 9.82
CA SER A 130 15.66 -11.70 10.15
C SER A 130 16.55 -11.43 8.92
N PHE A 131 16.18 -11.96 7.77
CA PHE A 131 16.93 -11.91 6.50
C PHE A 131 16.21 -11.14 5.38
N PHE A 132 14.98 -10.65 5.59
CA PHE A 132 14.18 -10.02 4.55
C PHE A 132 13.71 -8.61 4.98
N TYR A 133 13.89 -7.65 4.10
CA TYR A 133 13.60 -6.25 4.39
C TYR A 133 12.44 -5.72 3.55
N LYS A 134 11.56 -4.96 4.18
CA LYS A 134 10.53 -4.14 3.55
C LYS A 134 10.61 -2.70 4.10
N PRO A 135 10.25 -1.70 3.33
CA PRO A 135 9.66 -1.71 1.99
C PRO A 135 10.66 -2.04 0.89
N ASP A 136 10.15 -2.37 -0.31
CA ASP A 136 10.97 -2.61 -1.49
C ASP A 136 11.36 -1.30 -2.18
N VAL A 137 10.41 -0.35 -2.26
CA VAL A 137 10.58 0.94 -2.91
C VAL A 137 9.92 2.06 -2.11
N CYS A 138 10.25 3.30 -2.47
CA CYS A 138 9.63 4.49 -1.92
C CYS A 138 9.13 5.40 -3.04
N TYR A 139 8.07 6.16 -2.75
CA TYR A 139 7.59 7.20 -3.63
C TYR A 139 6.98 8.36 -2.84
N TYR A 140 6.63 9.46 -3.51
CA TYR A 140 6.08 10.65 -2.86
C TYR A 140 4.76 10.33 -2.17
N GLY A 141 4.73 10.48 -0.85
CA GLY A 141 3.54 10.35 -0.01
C GLY A 141 3.25 11.61 0.80
N GLY A 142 4.12 12.62 0.65
CA GLY A 142 4.09 13.88 1.38
C GLY A 142 4.53 13.75 2.84
N ASP A 143 4.98 14.84 3.44
CA ASP A 143 5.28 14.95 4.87
C ASP A 143 5.28 16.42 5.31
N GLY A 144 5.00 16.69 6.57
CA GLY A 144 5.03 18.05 7.14
C GLY A 144 4.22 19.06 6.30
N PRO A 145 4.87 20.12 5.76
CA PRO A 145 4.23 21.09 4.89
C PRO A 145 3.95 20.55 3.47
N ASP A 146 4.73 19.57 3.03
CA ASP A 146 4.65 18.99 1.68
C ASP A 146 3.55 17.93 1.63
N LYS A 147 2.32 18.37 1.37
CA LYS A 147 1.15 17.49 1.31
C LYS A 147 0.71 17.24 -0.12
N ILE A 148 0.12 16.07 -0.33
CA ILE A 148 -0.50 15.71 -1.61
C ILE A 148 -1.93 16.25 -1.64
N VAL A 149 -2.27 16.92 -2.72
CA VAL A 149 -3.64 17.38 -2.98
C VAL A 149 -4.44 16.24 -3.60
N VAL A 150 -5.56 15.91 -2.99
CA VAL A 150 -6.51 14.90 -3.49
C VAL A 150 -7.88 15.53 -3.73
N CYS A 151 -8.65 14.92 -4.62
CA CYS A 151 -10.04 15.30 -4.85
C CYS A 151 -10.95 14.65 -3.81
N GLU A 152 -11.87 15.43 -3.29
CA GLU A 152 -12.99 14.97 -2.48
C GLU A 152 -14.32 15.31 -3.15
N PRO A 153 -15.44 14.69 -2.77
CA PRO A 153 -16.73 14.93 -3.43
C PRO A 153 -17.15 16.40 -3.52
N LEU A 154 -16.74 17.21 -2.56
CA LEU A 154 -17.10 18.63 -2.48
C LEU A 154 -15.90 19.59 -2.61
N GLY A 155 -14.73 19.09 -3.06
CA GLY A 155 -13.57 19.95 -3.20
C GLY A 155 -12.22 19.25 -3.24
N LYS A 156 -11.26 19.82 -2.54
CA LYS A 156 -9.88 19.31 -2.45
C LYS A 156 -9.47 19.17 -0.99
N ALA A 157 -8.76 18.10 -0.68
CA ALA A 157 -8.10 17.91 0.61
C ALA A 157 -6.57 17.81 0.43
N THR A 158 -5.84 18.10 1.49
CA THR A 158 -4.39 17.89 1.54
C THR A 158 -4.07 16.78 2.53
N VAL A 159 -3.39 15.76 2.07
CA VAL A 159 -3.17 14.51 2.81
C VAL A 159 -1.72 14.04 2.69
N THR A 160 -1.32 13.16 3.61
CA THR A 160 -0.02 12.48 3.58
C THR A 160 -0.23 11.00 3.92
N GLY A 161 0.61 10.12 3.40
CA GLY A 161 0.54 8.70 3.74
C GLY A 161 1.18 7.78 2.73
N THR A 162 1.61 6.60 3.19
CA THR A 162 2.07 5.53 2.31
C THR A 162 0.97 5.07 1.35
N SER A 163 -0.30 5.21 1.75
CA SER A 163 -1.48 4.95 0.90
C SER A 163 -1.58 5.85 -0.33
N LEU A 164 -0.84 6.97 -0.35
CA LEU A 164 -0.77 7.87 -1.49
C LEU A 164 0.45 7.59 -2.38
N ALA A 165 1.50 7.01 -1.81
CA ALA A 165 2.68 6.59 -2.55
C ALA A 165 2.42 5.31 -3.37
N ALA A 166 1.73 4.33 -2.78
CA ALA A 166 1.47 3.04 -3.41
C ALA A 166 0.72 3.12 -4.75
N PRO A 167 -0.33 3.94 -4.93
CA PRO A 167 -1.03 4.06 -6.22
C PRO A 167 -0.15 4.56 -7.36
N TRP A 168 0.84 5.39 -7.09
CA TRP A 168 1.79 5.84 -8.12
C TRP A 168 2.67 4.71 -8.63
N ILE A 169 3.15 3.88 -7.72
CA ILE A 169 3.92 2.68 -8.10
C ILE A 169 3.02 1.67 -8.81
N THR A 170 1.78 1.48 -8.33
CA THR A 170 0.79 0.63 -9.01
C THR A 170 0.58 1.05 -10.46
N ARG A 171 0.44 2.35 -10.71
CA ARG A 171 0.33 2.90 -12.05
C ARG A 171 1.55 2.58 -12.91
N LYS A 172 2.77 2.76 -12.36
CA LYS A 172 4.02 2.47 -13.06
C LYS A 172 4.19 0.99 -13.37
N MET A 173 3.71 0.10 -12.50
CA MET A 173 3.74 -1.35 -12.70
C MET A 173 2.72 -1.82 -13.75
N ALA A 174 1.62 -1.07 -13.93
CA ALA A 174 0.58 -1.39 -14.91
C ALA A 174 0.85 -0.80 -16.31
N TYR A 175 1.88 0.03 -16.45
CA TYR A 175 2.34 0.61 -17.72
C TYR A 175 3.19 -0.36 -18.49
#